data_b2b5b070b03452d37b3178dc3f4dc72c
#
_entry.id   b2b5b070b03452d37b3178dc3f4dc72c
#
_cell.length_a   1.000
_cell.length_b   1.000
_cell.length_c   1.000
_cell.angle_alpha   90.00
_cell.angle_beta   90.00
_cell.angle_gamma   90.00
#
_symmetry.space_group_name_H-M   'P 1'
#
loop_
_entity.id
_entity.type
_entity.pdbx_description
1 polymer ?
#
loop_
_entity_poly.entity_id
_entity_poly.type
_entity_poly.pdbx_seq_one_letter_code
_entity_poly.pdbx_strand_id
1 'polypeptide(L)'
;MIQLFLQIQYAKGGFMYNLKEKTAVITGGNSGVGAATAMLFAKSGANVVISARRQAALDEVASKIKAEGGNVLTVLTDISKDEDCKNLMKATVDKFGGIDILVNNAGVLDTGLAPIDKFDDVEIQKLISINQVGTMQCIRAALEYMQEGSSIVNVASVAGVNGGGGAAYVSTKSAIIGITKHTALLLADKYIRCNAICPCTIVTPMTMNMKPENLDMKMFGAMSKHADLKIKPCMAEDVANIIEFFASDNSKALTGQILVSDFGASL
;
A
#
# COMPACT_ATOMS: atom_id res chain seq x y z
N MET A 1 -15.47 -9.31 -33.93
CA MET A 1 -16.02 -8.43 -32.87
C MET A 1 -15.15 -8.45 -31.59
N ILE A 2 -14.79 -9.60 -31.03
CA ILE A 2 -13.93 -9.70 -29.84
C ILE A 2 -12.52 -9.14 -30.06
N GLN A 3 -11.90 -9.39 -31.23
CA GLN A 3 -10.59 -8.82 -31.57
C GLN A 3 -10.60 -7.29 -31.73
N LEU A 4 -11.68 -6.72 -32.20
CA LEU A 4 -11.84 -5.26 -32.31
C LEU A 4 -12.04 -4.60 -30.95
N PHE A 5 -12.72 -5.29 -30.01
CA PHE A 5 -12.90 -4.84 -28.63
C PHE A 5 -11.58 -4.82 -27.86
N LEU A 6 -10.73 -5.85 -28.05
CA LEU A 6 -9.39 -5.92 -27.48
C LEU A 6 -8.45 -4.84 -28.04
N GLN A 7 -8.52 -4.56 -29.36
CA GLN A 7 -7.73 -3.48 -29.98
C GLN A 7 -8.14 -2.09 -29.52
N ILE A 8 -9.41 -1.84 -29.21
CA ILE A 8 -9.89 -0.54 -28.71
C ILE A 8 -9.45 -0.30 -27.26
N GLN A 9 -9.34 -1.34 -26.44
CA GLN A 9 -8.76 -1.24 -25.09
C GLN A 9 -7.24 -0.99 -25.13
N TYR A 10 -6.51 -1.62 -26.06
CA TYR A 10 -5.08 -1.40 -26.27
C TYR A 10 -4.74 0.03 -26.73
N ALA A 11 -5.61 0.65 -27.52
CA ALA A 11 -5.39 1.98 -28.11
C ALA A 11 -5.61 3.15 -27.13
N LYS A 12 -6.15 2.91 -25.93
CA LYS A 12 -6.46 3.95 -24.92
C LYS A 12 -5.54 3.94 -23.68
N GLY A 13 -4.35 3.35 -23.79
CA GLY A 13 -3.29 3.55 -22.81
C GLY A 13 -3.55 2.90 -21.43
N GLY A 14 -3.24 1.60 -21.32
CA GLY A 14 -3.17 0.87 -20.08
C GLY A 14 -4.33 -0.11 -19.85
N PHE A 15 -3.98 -1.32 -19.38
CA PHE A 15 -4.97 -2.24 -18.85
C PHE A 15 -5.54 -1.64 -17.55
N MET A 16 -6.72 -1.06 -17.61
CA MET A 16 -7.49 -0.82 -16.40
C MET A 16 -8.25 -2.10 -16.07
N TYR A 17 -8.00 -2.66 -14.89
CA TYR A 17 -8.77 -3.77 -14.37
C TYR A 17 -10.18 -3.28 -14.01
N ASN A 18 -11.19 -4.14 -14.19
CA ASN A 18 -12.55 -3.78 -13.85
C ASN A 18 -12.75 -3.91 -12.32
N LEU A 19 -12.85 -2.78 -11.62
CA LEU A 19 -13.20 -2.71 -10.20
C LEU A 19 -14.61 -2.12 -10.00
N LYS A 20 -15.45 -2.14 -11.04
CA LYS A 20 -16.82 -1.60 -10.98
C LYS A 20 -17.58 -2.26 -9.83
N GLU A 21 -18.28 -1.43 -9.07
CA GLU A 21 -19.08 -1.82 -7.89
C GLU A 21 -18.27 -2.35 -6.69
N LYS A 22 -16.94 -2.50 -6.80
CA LYS A 22 -16.08 -2.87 -5.67
C LYS A 22 -15.88 -1.67 -4.76
N THR A 23 -15.84 -1.93 -3.46
CA THR A 23 -15.52 -0.94 -2.43
C THR A 23 -14.12 -1.17 -1.91
N ALA A 24 -13.24 -0.17 -2.07
CA ALA A 24 -11.83 -0.25 -1.71
C ALA A 24 -11.47 0.74 -0.60
N VAL A 25 -10.90 0.25 0.49
CA VAL A 25 -10.31 1.06 1.57
C VAL A 25 -8.81 1.16 1.34
N ILE A 26 -8.27 2.39 1.30
CA ILE A 26 -6.84 2.68 1.08
C ILE A 26 -6.31 3.52 2.23
N THR A 27 -5.49 2.94 3.08
CA THR A 27 -4.82 3.67 4.17
C THR A 27 -3.64 4.48 3.62
N GLY A 28 -3.40 5.69 4.16
CA GLY A 28 -2.38 6.59 3.62
C GLY A 28 -2.72 7.13 2.23
N GLY A 29 -4.01 7.24 1.90
CA GLY A 29 -4.52 7.66 0.58
C GLY A 29 -4.36 9.15 0.26
N ASN A 30 -3.68 9.91 1.10
CA ASN A 30 -3.53 11.37 0.96
C ASN A 30 -2.30 11.80 0.16
N SER A 31 -1.41 10.88 -0.26
CA SER A 31 -0.21 11.20 -1.04
C SER A 31 0.46 9.96 -1.62
N GLY A 32 1.43 10.15 -2.53
CA GLY A 32 2.29 9.09 -3.06
C GLY A 32 1.51 7.90 -3.62
N VAL A 33 1.97 6.69 -3.29
CA VAL A 33 1.37 5.43 -3.78
C VAL A 33 -0.12 5.31 -3.42
N GLY A 34 -0.50 5.69 -2.18
CA GLY A 34 -1.90 5.62 -1.76
C GLY A 34 -2.82 6.54 -2.57
N ALA A 35 -2.39 7.76 -2.87
CA ALA A 35 -3.15 8.68 -3.71
C ALA A 35 -3.23 8.21 -5.17
N ALA A 36 -2.10 7.73 -5.73
CA ALA A 36 -2.08 7.16 -7.08
C ALA A 36 -3.01 5.94 -7.20
N THR A 37 -2.97 5.03 -6.19
CA THR A 37 -3.87 3.88 -6.11
C THR A 37 -5.33 4.31 -6.05
N ALA A 38 -5.66 5.31 -5.21
CA ALA A 38 -7.03 5.80 -5.08
C ALA A 38 -7.58 6.38 -6.38
N MET A 39 -6.78 7.17 -7.08
CA MET A 39 -7.16 7.73 -8.38
C MET A 39 -7.33 6.64 -9.43
N LEU A 40 -6.44 5.66 -9.48
CA LEU A 40 -6.51 4.54 -10.42
C LEU A 40 -7.76 3.68 -10.17
N PHE A 41 -8.02 3.31 -8.92
CA PHE A 41 -9.20 2.50 -8.54
C PHE A 41 -10.51 3.20 -8.87
N ALA A 42 -10.58 4.53 -8.62
CA ALA A 42 -11.75 5.32 -8.99
C ALA A 42 -11.99 5.32 -10.52
N LYS A 43 -10.92 5.43 -11.33
CA LYS A 43 -10.99 5.32 -12.81
C LYS A 43 -11.44 3.94 -13.25
N SER A 44 -11.10 2.89 -12.52
CA SER A 44 -11.51 1.51 -12.76
C SER A 44 -12.93 1.20 -12.24
N GLY A 45 -13.63 2.21 -11.71
CA GLY A 45 -15.04 2.15 -11.32
C GLY A 45 -15.30 1.75 -9.87
N ALA A 46 -14.28 1.70 -9.02
CA ALA A 46 -14.46 1.39 -7.61
C ALA A 46 -15.06 2.57 -6.82
N ASN A 47 -15.79 2.24 -5.75
CA ASN A 47 -16.04 3.15 -4.64
C ASN A 47 -14.79 3.19 -3.77
N VAL A 48 -14.18 4.36 -3.61
CA VAL A 48 -12.89 4.49 -2.93
C VAL A 48 -13.07 5.16 -1.58
N VAL A 49 -12.49 4.58 -0.54
CA VAL A 49 -12.36 5.20 0.79
C VAL A 49 -10.89 5.45 1.05
N ILE A 50 -10.52 6.71 1.22
CA ILE A 50 -9.15 7.10 1.53
C ILE A 50 -9.05 7.58 2.97
N SER A 51 -8.02 7.12 3.67
CA SER A 51 -7.80 7.49 5.05
C SER A 51 -6.37 7.99 5.30
N ALA A 52 -6.24 8.97 6.17
CA ALA A 52 -4.96 9.51 6.67
C ALA A 52 -5.21 10.44 7.87
N ARG A 53 -4.13 10.97 8.46
CA ARG A 53 -4.19 11.88 9.62
C ARG A 53 -4.39 13.35 9.27
N ARG A 54 -4.32 13.74 7.99
CA ARG A 54 -4.41 15.15 7.54
C ARG A 54 -5.59 15.33 6.61
N GLN A 55 -6.64 15.99 7.11
CA GLN A 55 -7.88 16.19 6.37
C GLN A 55 -7.67 16.96 5.07
N ALA A 56 -6.98 18.11 5.11
CA ALA A 56 -6.77 18.92 3.91
C ALA A 56 -6.13 18.14 2.74
N ALA A 57 -5.15 17.27 3.04
CA ALA A 57 -4.51 16.45 2.02
C ALA A 57 -5.42 15.31 1.51
N LEU A 58 -6.36 14.81 2.33
CA LEU A 58 -7.40 13.89 1.85
C LEU A 58 -8.38 14.60 0.93
N ASP A 59 -8.77 15.83 1.28
CA ASP A 59 -9.72 16.63 0.50
C ASP A 59 -9.18 17.00 -0.89
N GLU A 60 -7.87 17.25 -0.99
CA GLU A 60 -7.20 17.47 -2.28
C GLU A 60 -7.30 16.26 -3.21
N VAL A 61 -7.02 15.05 -2.69
CA VAL A 61 -7.13 13.82 -3.48
C VAL A 61 -8.59 13.52 -3.81
N ALA A 62 -9.49 13.67 -2.85
CA ALA A 62 -10.91 13.44 -3.06
C ALA A 62 -11.49 14.40 -4.10
N SER A 63 -11.05 15.67 -4.13
CA SER A 63 -11.48 16.65 -5.13
C SER A 63 -11.07 16.23 -6.55
N LYS A 64 -9.86 15.70 -6.73
CA LYS A 64 -9.38 15.17 -8.02
C LYS A 64 -10.22 13.98 -8.48
N ILE A 65 -10.48 13.02 -7.57
CA ILE A 65 -11.30 11.83 -7.87
C ILE A 65 -12.71 12.26 -8.29
N LYS A 66 -13.35 13.18 -7.55
CA LYS A 66 -14.69 13.68 -7.86
C LYS A 66 -14.74 14.44 -9.19
N ALA A 67 -13.70 15.23 -9.51
CA ALA A 67 -13.60 15.96 -10.77
C ALA A 67 -13.56 15.03 -12.00
N GLU A 68 -13.05 13.80 -11.82
CA GLU A 68 -13.06 12.74 -12.85
C GLU A 68 -14.30 11.84 -12.77
N GLY A 69 -15.31 12.19 -11.96
CA GLY A 69 -16.57 11.44 -11.83
C GLY A 69 -16.51 10.22 -10.91
N GLY A 70 -15.42 10.03 -10.16
CA GLY A 70 -15.25 8.90 -9.25
C GLY A 70 -15.99 9.10 -7.92
N ASN A 71 -16.33 7.97 -7.27
CA ASN A 71 -16.94 7.94 -5.94
C ASN A 71 -15.84 7.87 -4.88
N VAL A 72 -15.82 8.80 -3.93
CA VAL A 72 -14.82 8.82 -2.86
C VAL A 72 -15.40 9.26 -1.52
N LEU A 73 -14.97 8.59 -0.45
CA LEU A 73 -15.16 8.97 0.95
C LEU A 73 -13.80 9.23 1.59
N THR A 74 -13.68 10.30 2.37
CA THR A 74 -12.51 10.60 3.19
C THR A 74 -12.81 10.30 4.65
N VAL A 75 -11.89 9.60 5.34
CA VAL A 75 -12.01 9.30 6.77
C VAL A 75 -10.71 9.67 7.47
N LEU A 76 -10.79 10.58 8.44
CA LEU A 76 -9.63 10.95 9.26
C LEU A 76 -9.29 9.77 10.17
N THR A 77 -8.07 9.22 10.04
CA THR A 77 -7.69 7.97 10.71
C THR A 77 -6.22 7.98 11.08
N ASP A 78 -5.93 7.64 12.32
CA ASP A 78 -4.60 7.24 12.77
C ASP A 78 -4.59 5.74 12.97
N ILE A 79 -3.98 4.99 12.05
CA ILE A 79 -4.01 3.51 12.09
C ILE A 79 -3.28 2.91 13.31
N SER A 80 -2.50 3.71 14.06
CA SER A 80 -1.92 3.27 15.34
C SER A 80 -2.94 3.16 16.46
N LYS A 81 -4.17 3.63 16.22
CA LYS A 81 -5.30 3.58 17.15
C LYS A 81 -6.35 2.59 16.66
N ASP A 82 -6.61 1.55 17.45
CA ASP A 82 -7.56 0.49 17.09
C ASP A 82 -8.97 1.03 16.80
N GLU A 83 -9.42 1.97 17.62
CA GLU A 83 -10.75 2.57 17.45
C GLU A 83 -10.90 3.36 16.15
N ASP A 84 -9.84 4.07 15.73
CA ASP A 84 -9.85 4.77 14.44
C ASP A 84 -9.94 3.77 13.26
N CYS A 85 -9.26 2.61 13.37
CA CYS A 85 -9.35 1.55 12.36
C CYS A 85 -10.77 0.96 12.27
N LYS A 86 -11.43 0.69 13.41
CA LYS A 86 -12.83 0.24 13.45
C LYS A 86 -13.78 1.27 12.85
N ASN A 87 -13.61 2.54 13.23
CA ASN A 87 -14.42 3.64 12.71
C ASN A 87 -14.25 3.82 11.19
N LEU A 88 -13.03 3.63 10.65
CA LEU A 88 -12.78 3.64 9.21
C LEU A 88 -13.61 2.57 8.49
N MET A 89 -13.55 1.32 8.97
CA MET A 89 -14.27 0.21 8.33
C MET A 89 -15.80 0.37 8.48
N LYS A 90 -16.26 0.79 9.65
CA LYS A 90 -17.68 1.09 9.86
C LYS A 90 -18.19 2.19 8.94
N ALA A 91 -17.48 3.33 8.83
CA ALA A 91 -17.86 4.42 7.94
C ALA A 91 -17.89 3.98 6.47
N THR A 92 -16.99 3.06 6.07
CA THR A 92 -16.99 2.46 4.74
C THR A 92 -18.26 1.68 4.48
N VAL A 93 -18.63 0.80 5.39
CA VAL A 93 -19.82 -0.06 5.27
C VAL A 93 -21.11 0.76 5.33
N ASP A 94 -21.19 1.72 6.24
CA ASP A 94 -22.33 2.63 6.34
C ASP A 94 -22.57 3.42 5.03
N LYS A 95 -21.48 3.72 4.28
CA LYS A 95 -21.57 4.49 3.02
C LYS A 95 -21.76 3.62 1.79
N PHE A 96 -21.11 2.46 1.69
CA PHE A 96 -21.01 1.67 0.47
C PHE A 96 -21.48 0.22 0.62
N GLY A 97 -21.88 -0.21 1.81
CA GLY A 97 -22.52 -1.51 2.07
C GLY A 97 -21.56 -2.68 2.35
N GLY A 98 -20.24 -2.54 2.08
CA GLY A 98 -19.27 -3.62 2.29
C GLY A 98 -17.83 -3.19 2.02
N ILE A 99 -16.90 -4.14 2.16
CA ILE A 99 -15.47 -3.96 1.87
C ILE A 99 -15.00 -5.12 1.01
N ASP A 100 -14.67 -4.85 -0.25
CA ASP A 100 -14.11 -5.85 -1.18
C ASP A 100 -12.58 -5.84 -1.18
N ILE A 101 -11.98 -4.66 -0.99
CA ILE A 101 -10.54 -4.46 -1.13
C ILE A 101 -10.02 -3.64 0.06
N LEU A 102 -8.96 -4.14 0.70
CA LEU A 102 -8.19 -3.38 1.68
C LEU A 102 -6.76 -3.19 1.17
N VAL A 103 -6.32 -1.94 1.00
CA VAL A 103 -4.93 -1.60 0.70
C VAL A 103 -4.28 -0.98 1.93
N ASN A 104 -3.43 -1.73 2.60
CA ASN A 104 -2.61 -1.26 3.72
C ASN A 104 -1.34 -0.60 3.16
N ASN A 105 -1.45 0.70 2.88
CA ASN A 105 -0.35 1.50 2.33
C ASN A 105 0.21 2.51 3.34
N ALA A 106 -0.56 2.90 4.36
CA ALA A 106 -0.06 3.82 5.38
C ALA A 106 1.20 3.29 6.07
N GLY A 107 2.21 4.14 6.19
CA GLY A 107 3.46 3.80 6.84
C GLY A 107 4.36 5.02 6.99
N VAL A 108 5.43 4.85 7.76
CA VAL A 108 6.46 5.87 7.99
C VAL A 108 7.85 5.24 7.82
N LEU A 109 8.83 6.07 7.45
CA LEU A 109 10.25 5.71 7.42
C LEU A 109 10.90 6.09 8.76
N ASP A 110 12.02 5.47 9.07
CA ASP A 110 12.98 6.01 10.02
C ASP A 110 13.67 7.25 9.44
N THR A 111 14.18 8.11 10.32
CA THR A 111 14.63 9.45 9.92
C THR A 111 16.05 9.48 9.36
N GLY A 112 16.85 8.40 9.52
CA GLY A 112 18.27 8.46 9.23
C GLY A 112 18.94 7.18 8.75
N LEU A 113 18.21 6.15 8.38
CA LEU A 113 18.78 4.83 8.08
C LEU A 113 19.60 4.28 9.26
N ALA A 114 19.14 4.50 10.50
CA ALA A 114 19.88 4.13 11.71
C ALA A 114 20.19 2.62 11.71
N PRO A 115 21.49 2.22 11.77
CA PRO A 115 21.89 0.82 11.81
C PRO A 115 21.53 0.18 13.16
N ILE A 116 21.66 -1.15 13.24
CA ILE A 116 21.24 -1.94 14.42
C ILE A 116 21.93 -1.55 15.74
N ASP A 117 23.11 -0.96 15.66
CA ASP A 117 23.88 -0.50 16.81
C ASP A 117 23.58 0.96 17.23
N LYS A 118 22.67 1.65 16.52
CA LYS A 118 22.37 3.07 16.74
C LYS A 118 20.89 3.44 16.61
N PHE A 119 19.97 2.47 16.53
CA PHE A 119 18.54 2.81 16.42
C PHE A 119 18.04 3.51 17.70
N ASP A 120 17.05 4.35 17.53
CA ASP A 120 16.40 5.07 18.63
C ASP A 120 15.17 4.31 19.13
N ASP A 121 15.06 4.12 20.45
CA ASP A 121 13.99 3.35 21.09
C ASP A 121 12.60 3.97 20.89
N VAL A 122 12.49 5.30 20.85
CA VAL A 122 11.23 6.01 20.64
C VAL A 122 10.81 5.89 19.18
N GLU A 123 11.76 6.02 18.25
CA GLU A 123 11.52 5.89 16.83
C GLU A 123 11.06 4.47 16.47
N ILE A 124 11.72 3.42 16.96
CA ILE A 124 11.30 2.04 16.67
C ILE A 124 9.90 1.74 17.20
N GLN A 125 9.54 2.19 18.40
CA GLN A 125 8.20 2.02 18.95
C GLN A 125 7.14 2.71 18.07
N LYS A 126 7.43 3.90 17.56
CA LYS A 126 6.57 4.61 16.61
C LYS A 126 6.41 3.84 15.30
N LEU A 127 7.51 3.31 14.74
CA LEU A 127 7.44 2.54 13.49
C LEU A 127 6.66 1.23 13.69
N ILE A 128 6.89 0.51 14.79
CA ILE A 128 6.14 -0.70 15.13
C ILE A 128 4.64 -0.38 15.25
N SER A 129 4.29 0.65 16.01
CA SER A 129 2.90 1.04 16.23
C SER A 129 2.17 1.36 14.93
N ILE A 130 2.80 2.10 14.01
CA ILE A 130 2.18 2.50 12.75
C ILE A 130 2.28 1.40 11.70
N ASN A 131 3.52 0.97 11.34
CA ASN A 131 3.72 0.10 10.18
C ASN A 131 3.24 -1.33 10.43
N GLN A 132 3.48 -1.87 11.63
CA GLN A 132 3.18 -3.25 11.96
C GLN A 132 1.81 -3.39 12.64
N VAL A 133 1.64 -2.80 13.83
CA VAL A 133 0.41 -2.93 14.62
C VAL A 133 -0.78 -2.31 13.88
N GLY A 134 -0.60 -1.11 13.31
CA GLY A 134 -1.64 -0.42 12.53
C GLY A 134 -2.13 -1.24 11.34
N THR A 135 -1.22 -1.90 10.60
CA THR A 135 -1.61 -2.82 9.53
C THR A 135 -2.44 -3.99 10.05
N MET A 136 -2.05 -4.60 11.18
CA MET A 136 -2.81 -5.70 11.79
C MET A 136 -4.19 -5.24 12.28
N GLN A 137 -4.30 -4.05 12.86
CA GLN A 137 -5.56 -3.45 13.30
C GLN A 137 -6.50 -3.21 12.13
N CYS A 138 -6.00 -2.66 11.01
CA CYS A 138 -6.80 -2.47 9.79
C CYS A 138 -7.29 -3.80 9.22
N ILE A 139 -6.44 -4.83 9.14
CA ILE A 139 -6.83 -6.17 8.69
C ILE A 139 -7.93 -6.72 9.61
N ARG A 140 -7.72 -6.72 10.93
CA ARG A 140 -8.68 -7.23 11.91
C ARG A 140 -10.04 -6.56 11.78
N ALA A 141 -10.07 -5.23 11.71
CA ALA A 141 -11.31 -4.48 11.59
C ALA A 141 -12.03 -4.71 10.24
N ALA A 142 -11.27 -4.84 9.14
CA ALA A 142 -11.85 -5.08 7.82
C ALA A 142 -12.46 -6.48 7.70
N LEU A 143 -11.86 -7.49 8.35
CA LEU A 143 -12.34 -8.88 8.29
C LEU A 143 -13.74 -9.08 8.92
N GLU A 144 -14.24 -8.14 9.70
CA GLU A 144 -15.62 -8.14 10.18
C GLU A 144 -16.64 -7.94 9.05
N TYR A 145 -16.20 -7.38 7.91
CA TYR A 145 -17.08 -6.97 6.80
C TYR A 145 -16.68 -7.57 5.44
N MET A 146 -15.46 -8.13 5.32
CA MET A 146 -14.99 -8.74 4.08
C MET A 146 -15.62 -10.11 3.85
N GLN A 147 -15.98 -10.38 2.60
CA GLN A 147 -16.62 -11.62 2.18
C GLN A 147 -15.74 -12.39 1.19
N GLU A 148 -16.18 -13.59 0.79
CA GLU A 148 -15.55 -14.39 -0.26
C GLU A 148 -15.23 -13.55 -1.51
N GLY A 149 -14.04 -13.74 -2.08
CA GLY A 149 -13.54 -12.99 -3.24
C GLY A 149 -12.85 -11.67 -2.90
N SER A 150 -12.90 -11.22 -1.64
CA SER A 150 -12.21 -9.99 -1.20
C SER A 150 -10.69 -10.10 -1.31
N SER A 151 -10.01 -8.95 -1.40
CA SER A 151 -8.56 -8.86 -1.53
C SER A 151 -7.92 -7.90 -0.55
N ILE A 152 -6.85 -8.34 0.12
CA ILE A 152 -5.99 -7.52 0.97
C ILE A 152 -4.65 -7.35 0.25
N VAL A 153 -4.20 -6.11 0.07
CA VAL A 153 -2.89 -5.79 -0.51
C VAL A 153 -2.09 -4.97 0.49
N ASN A 154 -0.96 -5.52 0.92
CA ASN A 154 -0.07 -4.88 1.88
C ASN A 154 1.13 -4.25 1.15
N VAL A 155 1.40 -2.98 1.42
CA VAL A 155 2.59 -2.30 0.89
C VAL A 155 3.75 -2.47 1.88
N ALA A 156 4.59 -3.47 1.61
CA ALA A 156 5.83 -3.73 2.34
C ALA A 156 6.97 -2.84 1.80
N SER A 157 8.13 -3.41 1.52
CA SER A 157 9.30 -2.76 0.89
C SER A 157 10.33 -3.82 0.54
N VAL A 158 11.21 -3.56 -0.44
CA VAL A 158 12.44 -4.37 -0.66
C VAL A 158 13.31 -4.40 0.61
N ALA A 159 13.27 -3.35 1.44
CA ALA A 159 13.94 -3.31 2.74
C ALA A 159 13.55 -4.49 3.64
N GLY A 160 12.29 -4.90 3.62
CA GLY A 160 11.81 -6.08 4.34
C GLY A 160 12.24 -7.42 3.74
N VAL A 161 12.73 -7.43 2.50
CA VAL A 161 13.19 -8.63 1.78
C VAL A 161 14.70 -8.81 1.92
N ASN A 162 15.47 -7.74 1.66
CA ASN A 162 16.94 -7.80 1.56
C ASN A 162 17.68 -7.10 2.71
N GLY A 163 16.96 -6.46 3.65
CA GLY A 163 17.58 -5.76 4.79
C GLY A 163 18.16 -4.37 4.47
N GLY A 164 17.94 -3.85 3.26
CA GLY A 164 18.45 -2.52 2.84
C GLY A 164 17.61 -1.37 3.38
N GLY A 165 17.98 -0.84 4.55
CA GLY A 165 17.27 0.25 5.23
C GLY A 165 17.77 0.45 6.65
N GLY A 166 17.21 1.40 7.38
CA GLY A 166 17.43 1.49 8.82
C GLY A 166 16.80 0.30 9.58
N ALA A 167 17.40 -0.10 10.68
CA ALA A 167 17.02 -1.30 11.42
C ALA A 167 15.54 -1.33 11.82
N ALA A 168 15.01 -0.20 12.30
CA ALA A 168 13.62 -0.07 12.70
C ALA A 168 12.66 -0.22 11.51
N TYR A 169 12.97 0.39 10.38
CA TYR A 169 12.14 0.28 9.17
C TYR A 169 12.16 -1.13 8.59
N VAL A 170 13.36 -1.71 8.43
CA VAL A 170 13.55 -3.08 7.96
C VAL A 170 12.75 -4.07 8.79
N SER A 171 12.83 -3.99 10.14
CA SER A 171 12.11 -4.90 11.02
C SER A 171 10.59 -4.83 10.81
N THR A 172 10.02 -3.62 10.69
CA THR A 172 8.58 -3.46 10.48
C THR A 172 8.13 -3.92 9.09
N LYS A 173 8.93 -3.69 8.04
CA LYS A 173 8.61 -4.14 6.68
C LYS A 173 8.77 -5.65 6.50
N SER A 174 9.72 -6.28 7.21
CA SER A 174 9.79 -7.74 7.31
C SER A 174 8.59 -8.33 8.05
N ALA A 175 8.09 -7.65 9.09
CA ALA A 175 6.87 -8.06 9.79
C ALA A 175 5.65 -8.06 8.86
N ILE A 176 5.51 -7.09 7.94
CA ILE A 176 4.42 -7.05 6.95
C ILE A 176 4.43 -8.28 6.04
N ILE A 177 5.62 -8.77 5.66
CA ILE A 177 5.76 -10.02 4.89
C ILE A 177 5.21 -11.22 5.67
N GLY A 178 5.57 -11.33 6.96
CA GLY A 178 5.04 -12.36 7.84
C GLY A 178 3.53 -12.28 8.05
N ILE A 179 3.01 -11.07 8.31
CA ILE A 179 1.58 -10.78 8.44
C ILE A 179 0.82 -11.19 7.17
N THR A 180 1.36 -10.87 5.99
CA THR A 180 0.75 -11.23 4.70
C THR A 180 0.59 -12.74 4.55
N LYS A 181 1.66 -13.50 4.80
CA LYS A 181 1.65 -14.97 4.71
C LYS A 181 0.70 -15.60 5.73
N HIS A 182 0.72 -15.12 6.98
CA HIS A 182 -0.19 -15.58 8.02
C HIS A 182 -1.66 -15.32 7.64
N THR A 183 -1.97 -14.11 7.19
CA THR A 183 -3.33 -13.73 6.80
C THR A 183 -3.81 -14.55 5.59
N ALA A 184 -2.96 -14.75 4.60
CA ALA A 184 -3.28 -15.58 3.43
C ALA A 184 -3.58 -17.03 3.81
N LEU A 185 -2.78 -17.61 4.71
CA LEU A 185 -3.00 -18.96 5.22
C LEU A 185 -4.33 -19.08 5.97
N LEU A 186 -4.60 -18.13 6.89
CA LEU A 186 -5.81 -18.11 7.70
C LEU A 186 -7.10 -18.00 6.87
N LEU A 187 -7.04 -17.26 5.75
CA LEU A 187 -8.23 -16.89 4.97
C LEU A 187 -8.38 -17.70 3.67
N ALA A 188 -7.53 -18.69 3.44
CA ALA A 188 -7.53 -19.48 2.21
C ALA A 188 -8.85 -20.24 1.97
N ASP A 189 -9.43 -20.80 3.03
CA ASP A 189 -10.72 -21.50 3.01
C ASP A 189 -11.93 -20.58 2.78
N LYS A 190 -11.75 -19.28 3.04
CA LYS A 190 -12.75 -18.23 2.81
C LYS A 190 -12.59 -17.55 1.45
N TYR A 191 -11.63 -17.97 0.64
CA TYR A 191 -11.30 -17.35 -0.64
C TYR A 191 -11.03 -15.83 -0.56
N ILE A 192 -10.58 -15.34 0.61
CA ILE A 192 -10.10 -13.97 0.79
C ILE A 192 -8.59 -13.98 0.59
N ARG A 193 -8.10 -13.23 -0.38
CA ARG A 193 -6.69 -13.20 -0.75
C ARG A 193 -5.92 -12.15 0.06
N CYS A 194 -4.67 -12.43 0.37
CA CYS A 194 -3.77 -11.46 0.99
C CYS A 194 -2.39 -11.54 0.34
N ASN A 195 -1.94 -10.45 -0.30
CA ASN A 195 -0.66 -10.38 -1.00
C ASN A 195 0.12 -9.13 -0.57
N ALA A 196 1.43 -9.13 -0.75
CA ALA A 196 2.27 -7.96 -0.51
C ALA A 196 3.04 -7.55 -1.76
N ILE A 197 3.15 -6.24 -1.93
CA ILE A 197 4.10 -5.63 -2.86
C ILE A 197 5.27 -5.06 -2.06
N CYS A 198 6.48 -5.27 -2.54
CA CYS A 198 7.74 -4.80 -1.96
C CYS A 198 8.42 -3.83 -2.94
N PRO A 199 8.00 -2.55 -2.97
CA PRO A 199 8.63 -1.57 -3.85
C PRO A 199 10.05 -1.24 -3.37
N CYS A 200 10.90 -0.85 -4.32
CA CYS A 200 12.18 -0.21 -4.06
C CYS A 200 11.99 1.30 -3.78
N THR A 201 12.98 2.10 -4.10
CA THR A 201 12.88 3.55 -4.03
C THR A 201 11.75 4.06 -4.93
N ILE A 202 10.81 4.79 -4.33
CA ILE A 202 9.69 5.42 -5.04
C ILE A 202 9.83 6.92 -4.92
N VAL A 203 9.62 7.65 -6.01
CA VAL A 203 9.55 9.11 -5.97
C VAL A 203 8.23 9.54 -5.34
N THR A 204 8.28 9.91 -4.07
CA THR A 204 7.13 10.32 -3.27
C THR A 204 7.52 11.42 -2.28
N PRO A 205 6.56 12.16 -1.71
CA PRO A 205 6.86 13.13 -0.65
C PRO A 205 7.61 12.52 0.54
N MET A 206 7.42 11.24 0.83
CA MET A 206 8.11 10.53 1.92
C MET A 206 9.61 10.44 1.66
N THR A 207 10.03 10.03 0.47
CA THR A 207 11.45 9.90 0.09
C THR A 207 12.11 11.24 -0.22
N MET A 208 11.36 12.19 -0.81
CA MET A 208 11.86 13.53 -1.12
C MET A 208 12.12 14.37 0.13
N ASN A 209 11.47 14.09 1.24
CA ASN A 209 11.67 14.80 2.51
C ASN A 209 12.81 14.21 3.36
N MET A 210 13.49 13.15 2.90
CA MET A 210 14.68 12.65 3.55
C MET A 210 15.81 13.67 3.42
N LYS A 211 16.42 14.03 4.55
CA LYS A 211 17.52 15.00 4.59
C LYS A 211 18.84 14.26 4.53
N PRO A 212 19.68 14.48 3.50
CA PRO A 212 20.95 13.78 3.35
C PRO A 212 21.87 13.89 4.58
N GLU A 213 21.83 15.03 5.28
CA GLU A 213 22.62 15.28 6.49
C GLU A 213 22.25 14.39 7.68
N ASN A 214 21.06 13.78 7.67
CA ASN A 214 20.60 12.89 8.74
C ASN A 214 20.90 11.42 8.46
N LEU A 215 21.38 11.08 7.25
CA LEU A 215 21.58 9.69 6.86
C LEU A 215 22.86 9.10 7.49
N ASP A 216 22.78 7.88 8.04
CA ASP A 216 23.97 7.10 8.38
C ASP A 216 24.68 6.65 7.09
N MET A 217 25.79 7.29 6.79
CA MET A 217 26.54 7.06 5.54
C MET A 217 27.18 5.67 5.47
N LYS A 218 27.44 5.01 6.63
CA LYS A 218 27.92 3.63 6.65
C LYS A 218 26.82 2.68 6.19
N MET A 219 25.59 2.87 6.70
CA MET A 219 24.44 2.08 6.28
C MET A 219 24.07 2.35 4.83
N PHE A 220 24.05 3.62 4.40
CA PHE A 220 23.82 3.99 3.01
C PHE A 220 24.84 3.33 2.06
N GLY A 221 26.14 3.35 2.42
CA GLY A 221 27.19 2.68 1.66
C GLY A 221 27.06 1.15 1.62
N ALA A 222 26.54 0.53 2.68
CA ALA A 222 26.24 -0.89 2.69
C ALA A 222 25.08 -1.24 1.75
N MET A 223 23.98 -0.48 1.80
CA MET A 223 22.81 -0.66 0.91
C MET A 223 23.18 -0.52 -0.57
N SER A 224 24.02 0.48 -0.90
CA SER A 224 24.43 0.76 -2.27
C SER A 224 25.25 -0.37 -2.93
N LYS A 225 25.74 -1.34 -2.16
CA LYS A 225 26.41 -2.54 -2.69
C LYS A 225 25.43 -3.63 -3.13
N HIS A 226 24.17 -3.52 -2.71
CA HIS A 226 23.13 -4.53 -2.92
C HIS A 226 21.96 -3.98 -3.76
N ALA A 227 22.12 -2.79 -4.35
CA ALA A 227 21.15 -2.21 -5.25
C ALA A 227 21.87 -1.46 -6.38
N ASP A 228 21.48 -1.70 -7.62
CA ASP A 228 21.99 -0.92 -8.75
C ASP A 228 21.33 0.47 -8.78
N LEU A 229 22.07 1.48 -8.31
CA LEU A 229 21.61 2.87 -8.27
C LEU A 229 21.45 3.53 -9.65
N LYS A 230 21.87 2.86 -10.75
CA LYS A 230 21.64 3.33 -12.12
C LYS A 230 20.22 2.98 -12.60
N ILE A 231 19.57 2.02 -11.97
CA ILE A 231 18.20 1.67 -12.27
C ILE A 231 17.28 2.81 -11.77
N LYS A 232 16.37 3.24 -12.64
CA LYS A 232 15.43 4.31 -12.31
C LYS A 232 14.55 3.93 -11.12
N PRO A 233 14.19 4.89 -10.24
CA PRO A 233 13.23 4.64 -9.18
C PRO A 233 11.83 4.36 -9.76
N CYS A 234 10.99 3.66 -9.00
CA CYS A 234 9.58 3.51 -9.33
C CYS A 234 8.85 4.85 -9.17
N MET A 235 7.85 5.07 -10.01
CA MET A 235 6.84 6.09 -9.76
C MET A 235 5.71 5.51 -8.91
N ALA A 236 4.92 6.37 -8.28
CA ALA A 236 3.76 5.94 -7.49
C ALA A 236 2.75 5.15 -8.34
N GLU A 237 2.61 5.52 -9.61
CA GLU A 237 1.73 4.88 -10.59
C GLU A 237 2.20 3.47 -10.95
N ASP A 238 3.51 3.21 -11.03
CA ASP A 238 4.05 1.86 -11.29
C ASP A 238 3.60 0.89 -10.18
N VAL A 239 3.67 1.36 -8.93
CA VAL A 239 3.26 0.57 -7.75
C VAL A 239 1.74 0.43 -7.71
N ALA A 240 0.98 1.50 -8.01
CA ALA A 240 -0.47 1.49 -8.03
C ALA A 240 -1.04 0.47 -9.04
N ASN A 241 -0.43 0.34 -10.22
CA ASN A 241 -0.81 -0.65 -11.23
C ASN A 241 -0.69 -2.09 -10.72
N ILE A 242 0.36 -2.39 -9.94
CA ILE A 242 0.54 -3.73 -9.37
C ILE A 242 -0.47 -3.96 -8.22
N ILE A 243 -0.74 -2.93 -7.41
CA ILE A 243 -1.77 -3.00 -6.37
C ILE A 243 -3.14 -3.29 -7.02
N GLU A 244 -3.47 -2.63 -8.13
CA GLU A 244 -4.71 -2.87 -8.86
C GLU A 244 -4.80 -4.31 -9.40
N PHE A 245 -3.72 -4.85 -9.93
CA PHE A 245 -3.67 -6.26 -10.34
C PHE A 245 -3.99 -7.19 -9.16
N PHE A 246 -3.34 -7.02 -8.00
CA PHE A 246 -3.62 -7.84 -6.82
C PHE A 246 -5.03 -7.63 -6.26
N ALA A 247 -5.60 -6.45 -6.41
CA ALA A 247 -6.96 -6.14 -5.98
C ALA A 247 -8.01 -6.78 -6.88
N SER A 248 -7.70 -6.99 -8.16
CA SER A 248 -8.64 -7.46 -9.19
C SER A 248 -8.80 -8.98 -9.22
N ASP A 249 -9.84 -9.45 -9.90
CA ASP A 249 -10.10 -10.88 -10.15
C ASP A 249 -9.06 -11.54 -11.07
N ASN A 250 -8.22 -10.75 -11.77
CA ASN A 250 -7.13 -11.29 -12.59
C ASN A 250 -6.04 -11.97 -11.75
N SER A 251 -5.99 -11.69 -10.45
CA SER A 251 -5.09 -12.35 -9.49
C SER A 251 -5.80 -13.35 -8.57
N LYS A 252 -6.99 -13.84 -8.93
CA LYS A 252 -7.83 -14.73 -8.08
C LYS A 252 -7.13 -15.99 -7.58
N ALA A 253 -6.14 -16.48 -8.31
CA ALA A 253 -5.35 -17.66 -7.92
C ALA A 253 -4.13 -17.32 -7.05
N LEU A 254 -3.89 -16.04 -6.73
CA LEU A 254 -2.71 -15.59 -6.02
C LEU A 254 -3.08 -15.15 -4.60
N THR A 255 -2.56 -15.86 -3.60
CA THR A 255 -2.58 -15.45 -2.19
C THR A 255 -1.24 -15.79 -1.54
N GLY A 256 -0.83 -15.03 -0.52
CA GLY A 256 0.45 -15.21 0.16
C GLY A 256 1.68 -14.78 -0.63
N GLN A 257 1.49 -14.12 -1.79
CA GLN A 257 2.60 -13.69 -2.66
C GLN A 257 3.30 -12.46 -2.10
N ILE A 258 4.62 -12.45 -2.25
CA ILE A 258 5.50 -11.32 -1.89
C ILE A 258 6.21 -10.90 -3.17
N LEU A 259 5.74 -9.82 -3.77
CA LEU A 259 6.23 -9.38 -5.08
C LEU A 259 7.16 -8.17 -4.95
N VAL A 260 8.40 -8.33 -5.35
CA VAL A 260 9.35 -7.20 -5.48
C VAL A 260 9.02 -6.40 -6.73
N SER A 261 9.05 -5.06 -6.60
CA SER A 261 8.77 -4.10 -7.66
C SER A 261 9.87 -3.04 -7.68
N ASP A 262 10.93 -3.25 -8.46
CA ASP A 262 12.15 -2.46 -8.41
C ASP A 262 12.89 -2.34 -9.74
N PHE A 263 12.26 -2.72 -10.84
CA PHE A 263 12.88 -2.79 -12.18
C PHE A 263 14.17 -3.64 -12.23
N GLY A 264 14.36 -4.56 -11.29
CA GLY A 264 15.54 -5.41 -11.17
C GLY A 264 16.70 -4.78 -10.39
N ALA A 265 16.48 -3.66 -9.71
CA ALA A 265 17.55 -2.95 -8.99
C ALA A 265 18.17 -3.77 -7.84
N SER A 266 17.48 -4.79 -7.32
CA SER A 266 17.97 -5.66 -6.25
C SER A 266 18.37 -7.08 -6.72
N LEU A 267 18.49 -7.31 -8.03
CA LEU A 267 18.94 -8.59 -8.62
C LEU A 267 20.46 -8.71 -8.63
#